data_59e27e67597c4541bb5d44fef9163c9d
#
_entry.id   59e27e67597c4541bb5d44fef9163c9d
#
_cell.length_a   1.000
_cell.length_b   1.000
_cell.length_c   1.000
_cell.angle_alpha   90.00
_cell.angle_beta   90.00
_cell.angle_gamma   90.00
#
_symmetry.space_group_name_H-M   'P 1'
#
loop_
_entity.id
_entity.type
_entity.pdbx_description
1 polymer ?
#
loop_
_entity_poly.entity_id
_entity_poly.type
_entity_poly.pdbx_seq_one_letter_code
_entity_poly.pdbx_strand_id
1 'polypeptide(L)'
;MNQNATAGVNVALDCVPVSSNDCGASQLTTTRNNGVSQALLRSRQKIGKYSIIGRIASGPLATVYRAYDTIQKRRVALKIPKEGHHTGHEEFLHEVQVATKLQHPNILSVLNASFIDDHFVIAMELGEESLADRIERRMSMAGALDLAGQAIAGLAHAHERRIIHCDIKPENFILFPGNRLKLCDFGFAKISLRTLKASGSGTIDYIAPEQAMGRPKFQSDVFSLGLVLYRLFSGKLPEWPFAWPLVGHDRLTARVRPELIVMLKKAIQLDPAKRYRDAVQMQSAFEQLQIHARRQRRGRAKSERKAGSSWRRLQWREFQRQFKATLDTRHQCRRCEGPVAESMQACPWCGFDNPARGSESTMPSSCPRCERGVKNDWDYCPWCYGPGFVEEATRSYPDKRYLARCSNKRCRGQLISFMRYCPWCRMKVRRAWKLPGSRHSCKACGWGIAREFWNFCAWCREPVRHA
;
A
#
# COMPACT_ATOMS: atom_id res chain seq x y z
N MET A 1 21.67 30.03 65.67
CA MET A 1 21.99 31.44 65.31
C MET A 1 21.21 31.75 64.03
N ASN A 2 20.30 32.69 64.16
CA ASN A 2 19.52 33.46 63.22
C ASN A 2 18.68 32.67 62.19
N GLN A 3 17.34 32.53 62.36
CA GLN A 3 16.23 33.50 62.30
C GLN A 3 16.31 34.42 61.08
N ASN A 4 15.35 34.23 60.15
CA ASN A 4 14.40 35.28 59.85
C ASN A 4 13.21 34.76 59.00
N ALA A 5 12.06 35.02 59.57
CA ALA A 5 10.72 34.90 59.05
C ALA A 5 10.38 36.14 58.17
N THR A 6 9.42 36.05 57.26
CA THR A 6 8.43 37.06 56.87
C THR A 6 7.61 36.45 55.73
N ALA A 7 6.38 36.60 55.56
CA ALA A 7 5.19 37.14 56.18
C ALA A 7 4.07 36.87 55.14
N GLY A 8 2.99 36.31 55.61
CA GLY A 8 1.79 36.08 54.80
C GLY A 8 1.04 37.41 54.57
N VAL A 9 0.37 37.50 53.42
CA VAL A 9 -0.68 38.51 53.21
C VAL A 9 -1.97 37.76 52.87
N ASN A 10 -2.84 37.69 53.89
CA ASN A 10 -4.26 37.40 53.77
C ASN A 10 -4.96 38.65 53.25
N VAL A 11 -5.72 38.54 52.15
CA VAL A 11 -6.73 39.54 51.78
C VAL A 11 -8.08 38.90 51.96
N ALA A 12 -8.76 39.31 53.01
CA ALA A 12 -10.17 39.05 53.26
C ALA A 12 -11.00 39.96 52.36
N LEU A 13 -12.01 39.42 51.68
CA LEU A 13 -13.04 40.16 50.99
C LEU A 13 -14.31 40.12 51.83
N ASP A 14 -14.65 41.27 52.38
CA ASP A 14 -15.84 41.55 53.16
C ASP A 14 -17.12 41.44 52.30
N CYS A 15 -18.10 40.72 52.84
CA CYS A 15 -19.47 40.72 52.38
C CYS A 15 -20.23 41.90 53.00
N VAL A 16 -20.84 42.72 52.16
CA VAL A 16 -21.83 43.73 52.63
C VAL A 16 -23.23 43.28 52.18
N PRO A 17 -24.22 43.23 53.06
CA PRO A 17 -25.59 42.89 52.71
C PRO A 17 -26.34 44.18 52.28
N VAL A 18 -27.15 44.10 51.21
CA VAL A 18 -28.10 45.13 50.80
C VAL A 18 -29.54 44.63 51.02
N SER A 19 -30.25 45.41 51.73
CA SER A 19 -31.61 45.29 52.23
C SER A 19 -32.66 45.38 51.11
N SER A 20 -33.77 44.65 51.35
CA SER A 20 -35.07 44.70 50.67
C SER A 20 -35.79 46.00 50.79
N ASN A 21 -36.42 46.44 49.71
CA ASN A 21 -37.73 47.09 49.53
C ASN A 21 -37.67 48.10 48.39
N ASP A 22 -38.42 47.88 47.32
CA ASP A 22 -39.60 48.70 46.97
C ASP A 22 -40.29 48.10 45.69
N CYS A 23 -41.63 47.94 45.83
CA CYS A 23 -42.57 47.66 44.78
C CYS A 23 -42.72 48.84 43.83
N GLY A 24 -42.55 48.67 42.55
CA GLY A 24 -42.88 49.58 41.47
C GLY A 24 -43.29 48.81 40.20
N ALA A 25 -44.59 48.69 39.99
CA ALA A 25 -45.16 48.14 38.78
C ALA A 25 -44.87 49.01 37.56
N SER A 26 -44.14 48.58 36.59
CA SER A 26 -44.06 49.19 35.25
C SER A 26 -43.86 48.16 34.17
N GLN A 27 -44.89 48.02 33.38
CA GLN A 27 -45.03 47.60 32.01
C GLN A 27 -43.92 46.70 31.44
N LEU A 28 -44.26 45.43 31.30
CA LEU A 28 -43.60 44.45 30.45
C LEU A 28 -43.65 44.90 28.98
N THR A 29 -42.62 45.55 28.50
CA THR A 29 -42.29 45.55 27.06
C THR A 29 -41.67 44.23 26.73
N THR A 30 -42.42 43.34 26.11
CA THR A 30 -41.93 42.14 25.45
C THR A 30 -40.97 42.56 24.33
N THR A 31 -39.69 42.63 24.63
CA THR A 31 -38.66 42.56 23.57
C THR A 31 -38.73 41.17 22.94
N ARG A 32 -39.36 41.08 21.77
CA ARG A 32 -39.25 39.96 20.87
C ARG A 32 -37.76 39.75 20.60
N ASN A 33 -37.19 38.73 21.21
CA ASN A 33 -35.93 38.16 20.74
C ASN A 33 -36.20 37.65 19.33
N ASN A 34 -35.95 38.45 18.33
CA ASN A 34 -35.78 38.02 16.95
C ASN A 34 -34.48 37.21 16.90
N GLY A 35 -34.57 35.95 17.26
CA GLY A 35 -33.57 34.96 16.88
C GLY A 35 -33.53 34.90 15.34
N VAL A 36 -32.68 35.70 14.75
CA VAL A 36 -32.39 35.59 13.31
C VAL A 36 -31.74 34.21 13.11
N SER A 37 -32.56 33.26 12.76
CA SER A 37 -32.11 31.94 12.30
C SER A 37 -31.35 32.19 11.00
N GLN A 38 -30.02 32.09 11.03
CA GLN A 38 -29.20 32.21 9.83
C GLN A 38 -29.75 31.24 8.76
N ALA A 39 -30.30 31.80 7.67
CA ALA A 39 -30.88 31.03 6.62
C ALA A 39 -29.79 30.16 5.97
N LEU A 40 -29.99 28.84 5.93
CA LEU A 40 -29.08 27.92 5.27
C LEU A 40 -28.90 28.33 3.80
N LEU A 41 -27.64 28.41 3.37
CA LEU A 41 -27.31 28.74 1.99
C LEU A 41 -27.89 27.71 1.03
N ARG A 42 -28.53 28.20 -0.03
CA ARG A 42 -29.21 27.38 -1.03
C ARG A 42 -28.24 27.00 -2.17
N SER A 43 -28.52 25.90 -2.83
CA SER A 43 -27.81 25.55 -4.06
C SER A 43 -27.90 26.69 -5.10
N ARG A 44 -26.81 26.96 -5.82
CA ARG A 44 -26.61 28.07 -6.77
C ARG A 44 -26.53 29.46 -6.14
N GLN A 45 -26.70 29.62 -4.84
CA GLN A 45 -26.44 30.90 -4.15
C GLN A 45 -24.95 31.23 -4.29
N LYS A 46 -24.64 32.53 -4.45
CA LYS A 46 -23.27 33.04 -4.50
C LYS A 46 -22.91 33.70 -3.17
N ILE A 47 -21.69 33.47 -2.73
CA ILE A 47 -21.02 34.22 -1.64
C ILE A 47 -19.67 34.67 -2.24
N GLY A 48 -19.56 35.94 -2.53
CA GLY A 48 -18.42 36.51 -3.24
C GLY A 48 -18.11 35.68 -4.52
N LYS A 49 -16.89 35.16 -4.61
CA LYS A 49 -16.46 34.32 -5.74
C LYS A 49 -16.93 32.87 -5.70
N TYR A 50 -17.59 32.44 -4.65
CA TYR A 50 -17.99 31.02 -4.46
C TYR A 50 -19.46 30.83 -4.84
N SER A 51 -19.73 29.85 -5.69
CA SER A 51 -21.08 29.37 -6.02
C SER A 51 -21.36 28.09 -5.25
N ILE A 52 -22.39 28.08 -4.40
CA ILE A 52 -22.76 26.95 -3.56
C ILE A 52 -23.31 25.83 -4.46
N ILE A 53 -22.76 24.61 -4.32
CA ILE A 53 -23.27 23.42 -5.02
C ILE A 53 -24.23 22.66 -4.09
N GLY A 54 -23.92 22.58 -2.80
CA GLY A 54 -24.75 21.88 -1.82
C GLY A 54 -24.07 21.78 -0.46
N ARG A 55 -24.83 21.35 0.54
CA ARG A 55 -24.35 21.15 1.91
C ARG A 55 -23.67 19.79 2.03
N ILE A 56 -22.49 19.74 2.65
CA ILE A 56 -21.76 18.48 2.98
C ILE A 56 -22.13 18.02 4.38
N ALA A 57 -21.98 18.92 5.38
CA ALA A 57 -22.24 18.61 6.78
C ALA A 57 -22.74 19.85 7.52
N SER A 58 -23.46 19.63 8.63
CA SER A 58 -23.89 20.69 9.54
C SER A 58 -23.65 20.21 10.97
N GLY A 59 -22.62 20.80 11.59
CA GLY A 59 -22.32 20.62 13.01
C GLY A 59 -22.97 21.68 13.90
N PRO A 60 -22.76 21.63 15.22
CA PRO A 60 -23.29 22.64 16.16
C PRO A 60 -22.73 24.03 15.91
N LEU A 61 -21.45 24.16 15.54
CA LEU A 61 -20.74 25.43 15.44
C LEU A 61 -20.61 25.97 14.02
N ALA A 62 -20.61 25.10 13.00
CA ALA A 62 -20.40 25.49 11.61
C ALA A 62 -21.18 24.58 10.66
N THR A 63 -21.41 25.08 9.45
CA THR A 63 -21.91 24.33 8.32
C THR A 63 -20.85 24.27 7.22
N VAL A 64 -20.67 23.09 6.63
CA VAL A 64 -19.71 22.85 5.55
C VAL A 64 -20.47 22.66 4.24
N TYR A 65 -20.12 23.45 3.24
CA TYR A 65 -20.70 23.42 1.90
C TYR A 65 -19.69 22.97 0.86
N ARG A 66 -20.16 22.25 -0.13
CA ARG A 66 -19.47 22.07 -1.40
C ARG A 66 -19.73 23.29 -2.26
N ALA A 67 -18.70 23.95 -2.77
CA ALA A 67 -18.82 25.14 -3.61
C ALA A 67 -17.85 25.07 -4.81
N TYR A 68 -18.08 25.95 -5.76
CA TYR A 68 -17.22 26.18 -6.91
C TYR A 68 -16.60 27.58 -6.83
N ASP A 69 -15.26 27.65 -6.80
CA ASP A 69 -14.53 28.91 -6.90
C ASP A 69 -14.51 29.33 -8.38
N THR A 70 -15.23 30.38 -8.70
CA THR A 70 -15.41 30.88 -10.08
C THR A 70 -14.15 31.52 -10.67
N ILE A 71 -13.22 31.98 -9.81
CA ILE A 71 -11.94 32.56 -10.20
C ILE A 71 -10.92 31.46 -10.43
N GLN A 72 -10.71 30.57 -9.46
CA GLN A 72 -9.76 29.47 -9.54
C GLN A 72 -10.27 28.26 -10.35
N LYS A 73 -11.55 28.31 -10.77
CA LYS A 73 -12.22 27.27 -11.57
C LYS A 73 -12.08 25.86 -10.98
N ARG A 74 -12.21 25.74 -9.66
CA ARG A 74 -12.13 24.46 -8.94
C ARG A 74 -13.21 24.31 -7.88
N ARG A 75 -13.51 23.06 -7.50
CA ARG A 75 -14.38 22.76 -6.35
C ARG A 75 -13.61 22.92 -5.04
N VAL A 76 -14.28 23.44 -4.04
CA VAL A 76 -13.75 23.70 -2.69
C VAL A 76 -14.78 23.30 -1.64
N ALA A 77 -14.32 23.04 -0.42
CA ALA A 77 -15.16 22.98 0.76
C ALA A 77 -15.17 24.37 1.45
N LEU A 78 -16.35 24.88 1.77
CA LEU A 78 -16.50 26.12 2.52
C LEU A 78 -17.04 25.79 3.90
N LYS A 79 -16.29 26.11 4.95
CA LYS A 79 -16.72 26.03 6.34
C LYS A 79 -17.18 27.42 6.78
N ILE A 80 -18.43 27.53 7.18
CA ILE A 80 -19.08 28.81 7.56
C ILE A 80 -19.62 28.63 8.97
N PRO A 81 -19.13 29.43 9.94
CA PRO A 81 -19.65 29.46 11.31
C PRO A 81 -21.13 29.82 11.35
N LYS A 82 -21.85 29.28 12.33
CA LYS A 82 -23.24 29.64 12.59
C LYS A 82 -23.27 30.89 13.46
N GLU A 83 -24.17 31.82 13.15
CA GLU A 83 -24.41 33.03 13.96
C GLU A 83 -25.04 32.66 15.31
N GLY A 84 -24.83 33.54 16.33
CA GLY A 84 -25.40 33.36 17.67
C GLY A 84 -24.42 32.97 18.77
N HIS A 85 -23.16 32.65 18.42
CA HIS A 85 -22.10 32.41 19.40
C HIS A 85 -21.10 33.57 19.34
N HIS A 86 -21.26 34.60 20.19
CA HIS A 86 -20.39 35.78 20.26
C HIS A 86 -18.90 35.45 20.51
N THR A 87 -18.58 34.21 20.88
CA THR A 87 -17.20 33.71 21.02
C THR A 87 -16.66 33.02 19.77
N GLY A 88 -17.49 32.80 18.73
CA GLY A 88 -17.16 31.92 17.59
C GLY A 88 -16.12 32.45 16.62
N HIS A 89 -16.04 33.78 16.39
CA HIS A 89 -15.12 34.31 15.39
C HIS A 89 -13.64 34.21 15.80
N GLU A 90 -13.31 34.48 17.06
CA GLU A 90 -11.94 34.36 17.56
C GLU A 90 -11.40 32.93 17.49
N GLU A 91 -12.28 31.97 17.76
CA GLU A 91 -11.94 30.55 17.73
C GLU A 91 -11.66 30.05 16.29
N PHE A 92 -12.47 30.51 15.33
CA PHE A 92 -12.26 30.21 13.90
C PHE A 92 -11.03 30.93 13.33
N LEU A 93 -10.77 32.18 13.76
CA LEU A 93 -9.52 32.85 13.40
C LEU A 93 -8.31 32.11 13.95
N HIS A 94 -8.40 31.61 15.18
CA HIS A 94 -7.34 30.79 15.76
C HIS A 94 -7.14 29.47 15.00
N GLU A 95 -8.22 28.78 14.60
CA GLU A 95 -8.16 27.59 13.75
C GLU A 95 -7.40 27.85 12.45
N VAL A 96 -7.72 28.93 11.75
CA VAL A 96 -7.02 29.35 10.54
C VAL A 96 -5.55 29.64 10.80
N GLN A 97 -5.23 30.37 11.86
CA GLN A 97 -3.85 30.70 12.25
C GLN A 97 -3.03 29.43 12.57
N VAL A 98 -3.63 28.44 13.21
CA VAL A 98 -3.00 27.15 13.48
C VAL A 98 -2.83 26.37 12.18
N ALA A 99 -3.87 26.24 11.37
CA ALA A 99 -3.85 25.49 10.13
C ALA A 99 -2.82 26.05 9.12
N THR A 100 -2.63 27.37 9.07
CA THR A 100 -1.64 28.00 8.18
C THR A 100 -0.19 27.72 8.59
N LYS A 101 0.07 27.38 9.85
CA LYS A 101 1.40 26.97 10.35
C LYS A 101 1.72 25.51 10.06
N LEU A 102 0.72 24.71 9.67
CA LEU A 102 0.82 23.28 9.46
C LEU A 102 0.81 22.95 7.98
N GLN A 103 1.99 22.93 7.36
CA GLN A 103 2.14 22.50 5.96
C GLN A 103 2.66 21.07 5.90
N HIS A 104 1.79 20.11 5.57
CA HIS A 104 2.13 18.70 5.51
C HIS A 104 1.18 17.96 4.55
N PRO A 105 1.65 16.93 3.79
CA PRO A 105 0.79 16.21 2.85
C PRO A 105 -0.42 15.52 3.50
N ASN A 106 -0.35 15.21 4.80
CA ASN A 106 -1.43 14.58 5.56
C ASN A 106 -2.16 15.57 6.51
N ILE A 107 -2.09 16.86 6.23
CA ILE A 107 -2.87 17.89 6.91
C ILE A 107 -3.65 18.70 5.86
N LEU A 108 -4.92 18.97 6.13
CA LEU A 108 -5.78 19.70 5.22
C LEU A 108 -5.37 21.19 5.15
N SER A 109 -5.10 21.66 3.95
CA SER A 109 -4.68 23.04 3.72
C SER A 109 -5.88 23.98 3.65
N VAL A 110 -5.80 25.11 4.36
CA VAL A 110 -6.68 26.26 4.17
C VAL A 110 -6.23 27.00 2.91
N LEU A 111 -7.16 27.20 1.98
CA LEU A 111 -6.91 27.88 0.70
C LEU A 111 -7.14 29.38 0.77
N ASN A 112 -8.13 29.78 1.57
CA ASN A 112 -8.50 31.16 1.84
C ASN A 112 -9.34 31.23 3.10
N ALA A 113 -9.26 32.34 3.83
CA ALA A 113 -10.16 32.69 4.92
C ALA A 113 -10.41 34.19 4.90
N SER A 114 -11.68 34.59 4.86
CA SER A 114 -12.06 36.01 4.78
C SER A 114 -13.50 36.21 5.22
N PHE A 115 -13.85 37.45 5.53
CA PHE A 115 -15.24 37.88 5.67
C PHE A 115 -15.78 38.19 4.26
N ILE A 116 -16.90 37.60 3.92
CA ILE A 116 -17.59 37.78 2.64
C ILE A 116 -19.08 37.86 2.93
N ASP A 117 -19.73 38.95 2.54
CA ASP A 117 -21.18 39.15 2.76
C ASP A 117 -21.59 38.87 4.22
N ASP A 118 -20.88 39.47 5.16
CA ASP A 118 -21.04 39.36 6.64
C ASP A 118 -20.79 37.94 7.21
N HIS A 119 -20.40 36.98 6.38
CA HIS A 119 -20.02 35.62 6.81
C HIS A 119 -18.51 35.45 6.90
N PHE A 120 -18.02 34.84 7.97
CA PHE A 120 -16.65 34.33 7.99
C PHE A 120 -16.59 33.07 7.22
N VAL A 121 -15.82 33.01 6.13
CA VAL A 121 -15.76 31.89 5.20
C VAL A 121 -14.34 31.34 5.19
N ILE A 122 -14.21 30.03 5.52
CA ILE A 122 -12.95 29.31 5.39
C ILE A 122 -13.07 28.37 4.18
N ALA A 123 -12.28 28.61 3.14
CA ALA A 123 -12.20 27.77 1.97
C ALA A 123 -11.05 26.76 2.11
N MET A 124 -11.34 25.50 1.88
CA MET A 124 -10.41 24.38 2.02
C MET A 124 -10.45 23.48 0.78
N GLU A 125 -9.46 22.61 0.63
CA GLU A 125 -9.49 21.55 -0.37
C GLU A 125 -10.72 20.65 -0.14
N LEU A 126 -11.40 20.27 -1.23
CA LEU A 126 -12.54 19.36 -1.19
C LEU A 126 -12.05 17.92 -1.38
N GLY A 127 -12.21 17.09 -0.34
CA GLY A 127 -11.98 15.66 -0.42
C GLY A 127 -13.18 14.87 -0.95
N GLU A 128 -13.02 13.56 -1.05
CA GLU A 128 -14.06 12.66 -1.56
C GLU A 128 -15.02 12.19 -0.45
N GLU A 129 -14.46 11.78 0.70
CA GLU A 129 -15.19 11.21 1.83
C GLU A 129 -14.38 11.34 3.13
N SER A 130 -15.02 11.11 4.27
CA SER A 130 -14.33 10.98 5.55
C SER A 130 -13.78 9.56 5.78
N LEU A 131 -12.82 9.44 6.72
CA LEU A 131 -12.36 8.12 7.17
C LEU A 131 -13.49 7.34 7.86
N ALA A 132 -14.46 8.03 8.48
CA ALA A 132 -15.65 7.40 9.06
C ALA A 132 -16.43 6.64 7.98
N ASP A 133 -16.75 7.31 6.86
CA ASP A 133 -17.46 6.69 5.72
C ASP A 133 -16.63 5.55 5.11
N ARG A 134 -15.32 5.72 5.05
CA ARG A 134 -14.40 4.72 4.46
C ARG A 134 -14.29 3.44 5.28
N ILE A 135 -14.32 3.53 6.61
CA ILE A 135 -14.23 2.38 7.53
C ILE A 135 -15.44 1.45 7.39
N GLU A 136 -16.61 1.97 7.06
CA GLU A 136 -17.84 1.17 6.89
C GLU A 136 -17.77 0.21 5.69
N ARG A 137 -16.83 0.40 4.79
CA ARG A 137 -16.63 -0.42 3.59
C ARG A 137 -15.40 -1.32 3.71
N ARG A 138 -15.42 -2.46 3.00
CA ARG A 138 -14.28 -3.38 2.97
C ARG A 138 -13.00 -2.68 2.53
N MET A 139 -11.90 -2.97 3.23
CA MET A 139 -10.57 -2.43 2.96
C MET A 139 -9.51 -3.52 3.06
N SER A 140 -8.54 -3.50 2.14
CA SER A 140 -7.37 -4.37 2.24
C SER A 140 -6.50 -3.98 3.42
N MET A 141 -5.77 -4.93 4.00
CA MET A 141 -4.84 -4.65 5.09
C MET A 141 -3.72 -3.68 4.68
N ALA A 142 -3.27 -3.77 3.43
CA ALA A 142 -2.28 -2.84 2.90
C ALA A 142 -2.82 -1.40 2.86
N GLY A 143 -4.07 -1.22 2.42
CA GLY A 143 -4.74 0.09 2.43
C GLY A 143 -4.96 0.62 3.86
N ALA A 144 -5.39 -0.24 4.79
CA ALA A 144 -5.57 0.16 6.18
C ALA A 144 -4.23 0.58 6.85
N LEU A 145 -3.13 -0.13 6.58
CA LEU A 145 -1.80 0.22 7.08
C LEU A 145 -1.27 1.53 6.45
N ASP A 146 -1.58 1.77 5.19
CA ASP A 146 -1.21 3.01 4.51
C ASP A 146 -1.95 4.20 5.12
N LEU A 147 -3.27 4.12 5.30
CA LEU A 147 -4.06 5.16 5.96
C LEU A 147 -3.63 5.39 7.42
N ALA A 148 -3.32 4.32 8.15
CA ALA A 148 -2.80 4.42 9.51
C ALA A 148 -1.47 5.20 9.55
N GLY A 149 -0.55 4.91 8.64
CA GLY A 149 0.72 5.65 8.53
C GLY A 149 0.52 7.13 8.24
N GLN A 150 -0.41 7.46 7.34
CA GLN A 150 -0.75 8.83 6.99
C GLN A 150 -1.41 9.59 8.15
N ALA A 151 -2.34 8.94 8.88
CA ALA A 151 -2.98 9.52 10.06
C ALA A 151 -1.95 9.85 11.16
N ILE A 152 -1.05 8.89 11.44
CA ILE A 152 0.02 9.08 12.43
C ILE A 152 0.95 10.21 11.99
N ALA A 153 1.36 10.26 10.71
CA ALA A 153 2.27 11.28 10.19
C ALA A 153 1.68 12.69 10.27
N GLY A 154 0.40 12.87 9.93
CA GLY A 154 -0.28 14.15 10.07
C GLY A 154 -0.31 14.66 11.52
N LEU A 155 -0.65 13.79 12.48
CA LEU A 155 -0.67 14.14 13.88
C LEU A 155 0.74 14.36 14.46
N ALA A 156 1.74 13.56 14.03
CA ALA A 156 3.13 13.72 14.45
C ALA A 156 3.67 15.11 14.05
N HIS A 157 3.38 15.56 12.83
CA HIS A 157 3.75 16.89 12.35
C HIS A 157 3.15 18.02 13.19
N ALA A 158 1.90 17.88 13.66
CA ALA A 158 1.29 18.84 14.58
C ALA A 158 1.98 18.84 15.95
N HIS A 159 2.27 17.66 16.50
CA HIS A 159 2.93 17.51 17.79
C HIS A 159 4.38 18.03 17.79
N GLU A 160 5.12 17.89 16.71
CA GLU A 160 6.44 18.53 16.53
C GLU A 160 6.37 20.05 16.67
N ARG A 161 5.26 20.67 16.25
CA ARG A 161 4.99 22.10 16.33
C ARG A 161 4.27 22.51 17.62
N ARG A 162 4.22 21.60 18.60
CA ARG A 162 3.60 21.82 19.90
C ARG A 162 2.09 22.12 19.84
N ILE A 163 1.41 21.62 18.83
CA ILE A 163 -0.03 21.76 18.64
C ILE A 163 -0.72 20.45 19.05
N ILE A 164 -1.66 20.54 20.00
CA ILE A 164 -2.54 19.46 20.43
C ILE A 164 -3.85 19.63 19.66
N HIS A 165 -4.35 18.56 19.05
CA HIS A 165 -5.55 18.60 18.20
C HIS A 165 -6.85 18.61 19.02
N CYS A 166 -6.95 17.79 20.05
CA CYS A 166 -8.08 17.63 20.97
C CYS A 166 -9.41 17.12 20.39
N ASP A 167 -9.51 16.85 19.09
CA ASP A 167 -10.71 16.30 18.46
C ASP A 167 -10.34 15.23 17.40
N ILE A 168 -9.49 14.28 17.77
CA ILE A 168 -9.10 13.17 16.88
C ILE A 168 -10.23 12.15 16.82
N LYS A 169 -10.87 12.06 15.64
CA LYS A 169 -11.92 11.10 15.31
C LYS A 169 -11.95 10.83 13.80
N PRO A 170 -12.55 9.74 13.31
CA PRO A 170 -12.54 9.39 11.90
C PRO A 170 -13.14 10.47 10.98
N GLU A 171 -14.10 11.25 11.45
CA GLU A 171 -14.76 12.33 10.71
C GLU A 171 -13.79 13.46 10.35
N ASN A 172 -12.75 13.67 11.17
CA ASN A 172 -11.73 14.70 10.97
C ASN A 172 -10.53 14.25 10.12
N PHE A 173 -10.61 13.07 9.51
CA PHE A 173 -9.68 12.59 8.50
C PHE A 173 -10.39 12.50 7.15
N ILE A 174 -9.96 13.30 6.19
CA ILE A 174 -10.58 13.41 4.88
C ILE A 174 -9.72 12.70 3.84
N LEU A 175 -10.36 11.83 3.03
CA LEU A 175 -9.74 11.13 1.92
C LEU A 175 -9.83 11.94 0.63
N PHE A 176 -8.76 11.86 -0.14
CA PHE A 176 -8.55 12.45 -1.46
C PHE A 176 -8.22 11.37 -2.49
N PRO A 177 -8.31 11.66 -3.81
CA PRO A 177 -7.91 10.75 -4.85
C PRO A 177 -6.51 10.15 -4.63
N GLY A 178 -6.34 8.85 -4.92
CA GLY A 178 -5.08 8.16 -4.71
C GLY A 178 -4.82 7.73 -3.27
N ASN A 179 -5.88 7.55 -2.47
CA ASN A 179 -5.81 7.09 -1.07
C ASN A 179 -5.01 8.03 -0.15
N ARG A 180 -4.99 9.32 -0.48
CA ARG A 180 -4.34 10.35 0.35
C ARG A 180 -5.26 10.75 1.49
N LEU A 181 -4.76 10.70 2.72
CA LEU A 181 -5.50 11.06 3.93
C LEU A 181 -4.96 12.36 4.51
N LYS A 182 -5.86 13.27 4.88
CA LYS A 182 -5.52 14.55 5.49
C LYS A 182 -6.33 14.77 6.76
N LEU A 183 -5.65 15.15 7.85
CA LEU A 183 -6.26 15.55 9.12
C LEU A 183 -6.72 17.00 9.03
N CYS A 184 -7.93 17.29 9.48
CA CYS A 184 -8.54 18.63 9.48
C CYS A 184 -9.02 19.04 10.87
N ASP A 185 -9.55 20.25 11.00
CA ASP A 185 -10.20 20.81 12.19
C ASP A 185 -9.27 20.98 13.42
N PHE A 186 -8.17 21.72 13.21
CA PHE A 186 -7.19 22.10 14.23
C PHE A 186 -7.63 23.33 15.06
N GLY A 187 -8.66 23.41 15.68
CA GLY A 187 -9.07 24.65 16.39
C GLY A 187 -9.79 24.41 17.71
N PHE A 188 -10.14 23.17 17.96
CA PHE A 188 -11.12 22.85 18.99
C PHE A 188 -10.56 22.66 20.41
N ALA A 189 -9.26 22.85 20.65
CA ALA A 189 -8.66 22.65 21.98
C ALA A 189 -9.36 23.40 23.12
N LYS A 190 -9.86 24.63 22.84
CA LYS A 190 -10.61 25.42 23.82
C LYS A 190 -12.12 25.17 23.79
N ILE A 191 -12.68 24.81 22.63
CA ILE A 191 -14.13 24.63 22.42
C ILE A 191 -14.58 23.30 22.98
N SER A 192 -13.87 22.20 22.73
CA SER A 192 -14.27 20.86 23.18
C SER A 192 -14.46 20.79 24.69
N LEU A 193 -13.71 21.56 25.47
CA LEU A 193 -13.86 21.64 26.93
C LEU A 193 -15.13 22.36 27.37
N ARG A 194 -15.60 23.35 26.59
CA ARG A 194 -16.84 24.09 26.88
C ARG A 194 -18.08 23.39 26.38
N THR A 195 -17.98 22.76 25.20
CA THR A 195 -19.09 22.04 24.56
C THR A 195 -19.40 20.73 25.29
N LEU A 196 -18.41 20.04 25.87
CA LEU A 196 -18.62 18.88 26.75
C LEU A 196 -19.42 19.21 28.00
N LYS A 197 -19.33 20.46 28.50
CA LYS A 197 -20.15 20.91 29.63
C LYS A 197 -21.56 21.34 29.22
N ALA A 198 -21.76 21.70 27.96
CA ALA A 198 -23.02 22.31 27.50
C ALA A 198 -23.93 21.39 26.70
N SER A 199 -23.41 20.36 26.04
CA SER A 199 -24.20 19.45 25.21
C SER A 199 -23.92 18.00 25.62
N GLY A 200 -24.88 17.36 26.26
CA GLY A 200 -24.85 15.93 26.58
C GLY A 200 -24.87 14.98 25.37
N SER A 201 -24.51 15.46 24.17
CA SER A 201 -24.53 14.72 22.90
C SER A 201 -23.32 14.91 22.01
N GLY A 202 -22.15 15.29 22.57
CA GLY A 202 -20.89 15.25 21.81
C GLY A 202 -20.33 13.83 21.78
N THR A 203 -19.72 13.42 20.69
CA THR A 203 -19.12 12.09 20.48
C THR A 203 -18.04 11.81 21.53
N ILE A 204 -18.45 11.32 22.71
CA ILE A 204 -17.57 10.98 23.85
C ILE A 204 -16.64 9.82 23.48
N ASP A 205 -16.96 9.11 22.43
CA ASP A 205 -16.41 7.81 22.04
C ASP A 205 -14.87 7.78 21.82
N TYR A 206 -14.28 8.91 21.44
CA TYR A 206 -12.83 9.00 21.15
C TYR A 206 -12.06 9.86 22.18
N ILE A 207 -12.72 10.43 23.18
CA ILE A 207 -12.11 11.36 24.12
C ILE A 207 -11.27 10.61 25.15
N ALA A 208 -10.03 11.08 25.37
CA ALA A 208 -9.17 10.55 26.41
C ALA A 208 -9.69 10.95 27.81
N PRO A 209 -9.56 10.08 28.85
CA PRO A 209 -10.07 10.35 30.20
C PRO A 209 -9.58 11.68 30.78
N GLU A 210 -8.30 12.00 30.66
CA GLU A 210 -7.72 13.23 31.16
C GLU A 210 -8.20 14.47 30.37
N GLN A 211 -8.53 14.30 29.10
CA GLN A 211 -9.11 15.37 28.28
C GLN A 211 -10.55 15.65 28.71
N ALA A 212 -11.34 14.63 29.02
CA ALA A 212 -12.68 14.78 29.59
C ALA A 212 -12.65 15.54 30.93
N MET A 213 -11.55 15.39 31.70
CA MET A 213 -11.30 16.14 32.96
C MET A 213 -10.76 17.55 32.74
N GLY A 214 -10.66 18.04 31.49
CA GLY A 214 -10.18 19.37 31.17
C GLY A 214 -8.67 19.56 31.12
N ARG A 215 -7.90 18.45 31.04
CA ARG A 215 -6.43 18.45 31.07
C ARG A 215 -5.85 17.79 29.80
N PRO A 216 -6.11 18.33 28.59
CA PRO A 216 -5.61 17.74 27.36
C PRO A 216 -4.08 17.76 27.29
N LYS A 217 -3.51 16.70 26.74
CA LYS A 217 -2.08 16.50 26.54
C LYS A 217 -1.82 15.90 25.16
N PHE A 218 -0.57 15.86 24.69
CA PHE A 218 -0.19 15.12 23.48
C PHE A 218 -0.60 13.64 23.56
N GLN A 219 -0.53 13.05 24.75
CA GLN A 219 -0.96 11.69 25.02
C GLN A 219 -2.48 11.51 24.86
N SER A 220 -3.27 12.55 24.97
CA SER A 220 -4.72 12.49 24.73
C SER A 220 -5.03 12.26 23.27
N ASP A 221 -4.35 12.98 22.37
CA ASP A 221 -4.46 12.76 20.92
C ASP A 221 -3.95 11.36 20.52
N VAL A 222 -2.87 10.87 21.16
CA VAL A 222 -2.35 9.51 20.95
C VAL A 222 -3.41 8.46 21.32
N PHE A 223 -4.15 8.66 22.42
CA PHE A 223 -5.23 7.78 22.84
C PHE A 223 -6.35 7.76 21.80
N SER A 224 -6.84 8.93 21.43
CA SER A 224 -7.91 9.09 20.45
C SER A 224 -7.52 8.49 19.10
N LEU A 225 -6.29 8.74 18.61
CA LEU A 225 -5.77 8.11 17.41
C LEU A 225 -5.66 6.58 17.56
N GLY A 226 -5.27 6.09 18.74
CA GLY A 226 -5.26 4.66 19.05
C GLY A 226 -6.63 4.01 18.85
N LEU A 227 -7.72 4.67 19.31
CA LEU A 227 -9.10 4.21 19.10
C LEU A 227 -9.51 4.24 17.62
N VAL A 228 -9.16 5.32 16.89
CA VAL A 228 -9.39 5.43 15.44
C VAL A 228 -8.71 4.28 14.70
N LEU A 229 -7.44 4.00 14.99
CA LEU A 229 -6.69 2.91 14.37
C LEU A 229 -7.23 1.54 14.77
N TYR A 230 -7.64 1.36 16.02
CA TYR A 230 -8.28 0.13 16.46
C TYR A 230 -9.56 -0.14 15.64
N ARG A 231 -10.44 0.86 15.49
CA ARG A 231 -11.65 0.77 14.66
C ARG A 231 -11.31 0.50 13.20
N LEU A 232 -10.29 1.16 12.66
CA LEU A 232 -9.82 0.94 11.27
C LEU A 232 -9.41 -0.51 11.00
N PHE A 233 -8.74 -1.18 11.95
CA PHE A 233 -8.26 -2.54 11.79
C PHE A 233 -9.28 -3.61 12.18
N SER A 234 -10.05 -3.40 13.26
CA SER A 234 -11.03 -4.37 13.78
C SER A 234 -12.41 -4.20 13.18
N GLY A 235 -12.76 -2.99 12.67
CA GLY A 235 -14.10 -2.59 12.28
C GLY A 235 -15.04 -2.33 13.46
N LYS A 236 -14.53 -2.27 14.70
CA LYS A 236 -15.31 -2.02 15.92
C LYS A 236 -14.65 -0.93 16.74
N LEU A 237 -15.45 -0.02 17.26
CA LEU A 237 -14.99 0.97 18.22
C LEU A 237 -14.99 0.35 19.62
N PRO A 238 -13.87 0.46 20.37
CA PRO A 238 -13.84 0.06 21.76
C PRO A 238 -14.70 0.95 22.63
N GLU A 239 -15.33 0.35 23.64
CA GLU A 239 -16.18 1.04 24.59
C GLU A 239 -15.52 1.11 25.99
N TRP A 240 -15.91 2.12 26.77
CA TRP A 240 -15.51 2.22 28.17
C TRP A 240 -15.92 0.94 28.94
N PRO A 241 -15.13 0.39 29.84
CA PRO A 241 -13.86 0.90 30.43
C PRO A 241 -12.58 0.53 29.68
N PHE A 242 -12.60 0.17 28.39
CA PHE A 242 -11.45 -0.22 27.57
C PHE A 242 -10.64 -1.39 28.11
N ALA A 243 -11.32 -2.35 28.77
CA ALA A 243 -10.68 -3.56 29.29
C ALA A 243 -10.28 -4.51 28.15
N TRP A 244 -9.03 -4.96 28.15
CA TRP A 244 -8.55 -5.94 27.19
C TRP A 244 -8.99 -7.36 27.56
N PRO A 245 -9.44 -8.19 26.58
CA PRO A 245 -9.56 -7.90 25.14
C PRO A 245 -10.74 -6.99 24.81
N LEU A 246 -10.49 -5.98 23.97
CA LEU A 246 -11.51 -5.03 23.52
C LEU A 246 -12.48 -5.66 22.51
N VAL A 247 -13.66 -5.07 22.32
CA VAL A 247 -14.66 -5.49 21.32
C VAL A 247 -14.00 -5.56 19.94
N GLY A 248 -14.16 -6.69 19.24
CA GLY A 248 -13.53 -6.91 17.93
C GLY A 248 -12.08 -7.40 17.98
N HIS A 249 -11.56 -7.75 19.15
CA HIS A 249 -10.19 -8.26 19.31
C HIS A 249 -9.89 -9.50 18.47
N ASP A 250 -10.85 -10.43 18.34
CA ASP A 250 -10.68 -11.63 17.49
C ASP A 250 -10.49 -11.26 16.01
N ARG A 251 -11.24 -10.28 15.53
CA ARG A 251 -11.05 -9.76 14.16
C ARG A 251 -9.70 -9.07 14.00
N LEU A 252 -9.27 -8.34 15.03
CA LEU A 252 -7.96 -7.68 15.03
C LEU A 252 -6.84 -8.72 14.95
N THR A 253 -6.84 -9.73 15.82
CA THR A 253 -5.82 -10.79 15.88
C THR A 253 -5.75 -11.61 14.59
N ALA A 254 -6.89 -11.84 13.93
CA ALA A 254 -6.95 -12.54 12.65
C ALA A 254 -6.38 -11.72 11.47
N ARG A 255 -6.33 -10.40 11.58
CA ARG A 255 -5.98 -9.49 10.47
C ARG A 255 -4.60 -8.86 10.59
N VAL A 256 -4.15 -8.55 11.80
CA VAL A 256 -2.91 -7.80 12.02
C VAL A 256 -1.89 -8.61 12.80
N ARG A 257 -0.64 -8.20 12.72
CA ARG A 257 0.46 -8.83 13.44
C ARG A 257 0.40 -8.52 14.94
N PRO A 258 0.89 -9.43 15.79
CA PRO A 258 0.92 -9.22 17.24
C PRO A 258 1.59 -7.90 17.66
N GLU A 259 2.67 -7.50 16.97
CA GLU A 259 3.41 -6.29 17.29
C GLU A 259 2.56 -5.02 17.09
N LEU A 260 1.68 -5.00 16.07
CA LEU A 260 0.74 -3.89 15.86
C LEU A 260 -0.32 -3.86 16.97
N ILE A 261 -0.77 -5.02 17.46
CA ILE A 261 -1.69 -5.12 18.60
C ILE A 261 -1.04 -4.53 19.86
N VAL A 262 0.23 -4.86 20.11
CA VAL A 262 1.00 -4.29 21.24
C VAL A 262 1.09 -2.77 21.12
N MET A 263 1.35 -2.25 19.92
CA MET A 263 1.39 -0.81 19.66
C MET A 263 0.04 -0.14 19.97
N LEU A 264 -1.07 -0.70 19.49
CA LEU A 264 -2.43 -0.20 19.76
C LEU A 264 -2.76 -0.28 21.26
N LYS A 265 -2.43 -1.41 21.92
CA LYS A 265 -2.63 -1.58 23.37
C LYS A 265 -1.89 -0.52 24.17
N LYS A 266 -0.68 -0.15 23.75
CA LYS A 266 0.09 0.93 24.38
C LYS A 266 -0.57 2.30 24.16
N ALA A 267 -1.07 2.58 22.96
CA ALA A 267 -1.72 3.85 22.66
C ALA A 267 -3.01 4.06 23.47
N ILE A 268 -3.80 3.00 23.69
CA ILE A 268 -5.11 3.03 24.36
C ILE A 268 -5.00 2.78 25.88
N GLN A 269 -3.84 2.94 26.50
CA GLN A 269 -3.70 2.85 27.96
C GLN A 269 -4.51 3.96 28.66
N LEU A 270 -5.19 3.64 29.77
CA LEU A 270 -5.93 4.66 30.52
C LEU A 270 -5.01 5.67 31.17
N ASP A 271 -3.88 5.24 31.69
CA ASP A 271 -2.83 6.09 32.25
C ASP A 271 -2.02 6.76 31.10
N PRO A 272 -2.05 8.11 30.96
CA PRO A 272 -1.29 8.81 29.93
C PRO A 272 0.22 8.55 29.99
N ALA A 273 0.79 8.30 31.18
CA ALA A 273 2.22 8.03 31.35
C ALA A 273 2.66 6.71 30.71
N LYS A 274 1.73 5.76 30.55
CA LYS A 274 1.98 4.45 29.92
C LYS A 274 1.82 4.44 28.42
N ARG A 275 1.35 5.56 27.82
CA ARG A 275 1.19 5.72 26.36
C ARG A 275 2.50 6.14 25.67
N TYR A 276 2.43 6.36 24.38
CA TYR A 276 3.46 7.12 23.69
C TYR A 276 3.40 8.58 24.15
N ARG A 277 4.56 9.19 24.35
CA ARG A 277 4.70 10.58 24.80
C ARG A 277 3.96 11.56 23.88
N ASP A 278 4.02 11.28 22.58
CA ASP A 278 3.44 12.08 21.50
C ASP A 278 3.27 11.20 20.23
N ALA A 279 2.69 11.77 19.19
CA ALA A 279 2.52 11.08 17.92
C ALA A 279 3.85 10.85 17.18
N VAL A 280 4.91 11.60 17.46
CA VAL A 280 6.25 11.39 16.86
C VAL A 280 6.84 10.08 17.35
N GLN A 281 6.74 9.81 18.65
CA GLN A 281 7.17 8.52 19.21
C GLN A 281 6.32 7.36 18.67
N MET A 282 5.01 7.58 18.51
CA MET A 282 4.11 6.58 17.91
C MET A 282 4.45 6.32 16.45
N GLN A 283 4.81 7.34 15.67
CA GLN A 283 5.26 7.22 14.29
C GLN A 283 6.52 6.38 14.18
N SER A 284 7.54 6.68 14.99
CA SER A 284 8.78 5.90 15.02
C SER A 284 8.53 4.42 15.32
N ALA A 285 7.63 4.11 16.27
CA ALA A 285 7.25 2.74 16.57
C ALA A 285 6.55 2.05 15.37
N PHE A 286 5.63 2.74 14.71
CA PHE A 286 4.92 2.21 13.55
C PHE A 286 5.85 1.95 12.35
N GLU A 287 6.79 2.85 12.08
CA GLU A 287 7.78 2.69 11.01
C GLU A 287 8.71 1.49 11.28
N GLN A 288 9.14 1.28 12.51
CA GLN A 288 9.92 0.11 12.89
C GLN A 288 9.17 -1.20 12.62
N LEU A 289 7.87 -1.25 12.93
CA LEU A 289 7.03 -2.42 12.61
C LEU A 289 6.98 -2.68 11.10
N GLN A 290 6.86 -1.65 10.28
CA GLN A 290 6.86 -1.78 8.82
C GLN A 290 8.21 -2.27 8.28
N ILE A 291 9.34 -1.76 8.79
CA ILE A 291 10.68 -2.18 8.41
C ILE A 291 10.90 -3.66 8.76
N HIS A 292 10.55 -4.09 9.96
CA HIS A 292 10.63 -5.49 10.37
C HIS A 292 9.78 -6.40 9.48
N ALA A 293 8.55 -5.98 9.15
CA ALA A 293 7.67 -6.72 8.25
C ALA A 293 8.30 -6.91 6.84
N ARG A 294 8.91 -5.86 6.29
CA ARG A 294 9.61 -5.91 4.99
C ARG A 294 10.84 -6.82 5.03
N ARG A 295 11.63 -6.76 6.11
CA ARG A 295 12.81 -7.63 6.31
C ARG A 295 12.42 -9.10 6.40
N GLN A 296 11.40 -9.45 7.17
CA GLN A 296 10.89 -10.83 7.29
C GLN A 296 10.37 -11.36 5.95
N ARG A 297 9.60 -10.57 5.18
CA ARG A 297 9.13 -10.96 3.84
C ARG A 297 10.30 -11.22 2.88
N ARG A 298 11.33 -10.35 2.89
CA ARG A 298 12.54 -10.54 2.07
C ARG A 298 13.33 -11.79 2.49
N GLY A 299 13.49 -12.03 3.79
CA GLY A 299 14.15 -13.21 4.34
C GLY A 299 13.44 -14.50 3.93
N ARG A 300 12.11 -14.55 4.06
CA ARG A 300 11.28 -15.68 3.64
C ARG A 300 11.36 -15.95 2.14
N ALA A 301 11.23 -14.89 1.32
CA ALA A 301 11.37 -15.02 -0.14
C ALA A 301 12.79 -15.49 -0.55
N LYS A 302 13.85 -15.05 0.15
CA LYS A 302 15.22 -15.52 -0.08
C LYS A 302 15.37 -16.99 0.31
N SER A 303 14.78 -17.43 1.41
CA SER A 303 14.77 -18.83 1.88
C SER A 303 14.01 -19.75 0.89
N GLU A 304 12.82 -19.32 0.45
CA GLU A 304 12.01 -20.05 -0.53
C GLU A 304 12.73 -20.18 -1.89
N ARG A 305 13.39 -19.10 -2.35
CA ARG A 305 14.24 -19.15 -3.57
C ARG A 305 15.41 -20.12 -3.40
N LYS A 306 16.08 -20.11 -2.24
CA LYS A 306 17.20 -21.03 -1.95
C LYS A 306 16.74 -22.49 -1.90
N ALA A 307 15.61 -22.79 -1.29
CA ALA A 307 15.02 -24.12 -1.24
C ALA A 307 14.61 -24.61 -2.65
N GLY A 308 13.92 -23.75 -3.43
CA GLY A 308 13.55 -24.06 -4.81
C GLY A 308 14.76 -24.26 -5.73
N SER A 309 15.86 -23.49 -5.53
CA SER A 309 17.10 -23.70 -6.29
C SER A 309 17.79 -25.02 -5.96
N SER A 310 17.73 -25.46 -4.69
CA SER A 310 18.28 -26.76 -4.27
C SER A 310 17.55 -27.92 -4.91
N TRP A 311 16.21 -27.93 -4.89
CA TRP A 311 15.38 -28.96 -5.52
C TRP A 311 15.59 -29.04 -7.04
N ARG A 312 15.61 -27.89 -7.72
CA ARG A 312 15.87 -27.85 -9.18
C ARG A 312 17.24 -28.42 -9.54
N ARG A 313 18.28 -28.12 -8.76
CA ARG A 313 19.61 -28.69 -9.01
C ARG A 313 19.65 -30.20 -8.84
N LEU A 314 18.91 -30.75 -7.87
CA LEU A 314 18.78 -32.18 -7.70
C LEU A 314 18.09 -32.82 -8.91
N GLN A 315 16.98 -32.24 -9.38
CA GLN A 315 16.24 -32.69 -10.56
C GLN A 315 17.11 -32.61 -11.82
N TRP A 316 17.92 -31.57 -11.99
CA TRP A 316 18.85 -31.44 -13.11
C TRP A 316 19.98 -32.49 -13.09
N ARG A 317 20.53 -32.77 -11.93
CA ARG A 317 21.56 -33.81 -11.77
C ARG A 317 21.01 -35.18 -12.13
N GLU A 318 19.81 -35.51 -11.68
CA GLU A 318 19.15 -36.76 -11.97
C GLU A 318 18.85 -36.89 -13.48
N PHE A 319 18.31 -35.86 -14.09
CA PHE A 319 18.13 -35.79 -15.54
C PHE A 319 19.45 -35.98 -16.32
N GLN A 320 20.50 -35.29 -15.91
CA GLN A 320 21.81 -35.42 -16.56
C GLN A 320 22.38 -36.83 -16.38
N ARG A 321 22.23 -37.44 -15.22
CA ARG A 321 22.66 -38.83 -14.98
C ARG A 321 22.00 -39.76 -15.96
N GLN A 322 20.71 -39.60 -16.22
CA GLN A 322 19.93 -40.50 -17.08
C GLN A 322 20.12 -40.21 -18.58
N PHE A 323 20.19 -38.97 -18.99
CA PHE A 323 20.09 -38.58 -20.40
C PHE A 323 21.33 -37.89 -20.99
N LYS A 324 22.40 -37.63 -20.24
CA LYS A 324 23.60 -36.92 -20.72
C LYS A 324 24.25 -37.62 -21.93
N ALA A 325 24.37 -38.90 -21.87
CA ALA A 325 24.98 -39.69 -22.97
C ALA A 325 24.17 -39.60 -24.27
N THR A 326 22.84 -39.53 -24.16
CA THR A 326 21.90 -39.53 -25.30
C THR A 326 21.69 -38.14 -25.89
N LEU A 327 21.61 -37.10 -25.03
CA LEU A 327 21.25 -35.75 -25.45
C LEU A 327 22.43 -34.78 -25.48
N ASP A 328 23.60 -35.16 -24.96
CA ASP A 328 24.76 -34.27 -24.83
C ASP A 328 24.44 -32.92 -24.18
N THR A 329 23.84 -32.96 -22.99
CA THR A 329 23.34 -31.79 -22.24
C THR A 329 24.46 -31.03 -21.55
N ARG A 330 25.41 -30.51 -22.33
CA ARG A 330 26.58 -29.74 -21.82
C ARG A 330 26.29 -28.25 -21.64
N HIS A 331 25.30 -27.71 -22.34
CA HIS A 331 24.94 -26.32 -22.34
C HIS A 331 23.98 -26.00 -21.20
N GLN A 332 23.94 -24.71 -20.83
CA GLN A 332 22.99 -24.20 -19.87
C GLN A 332 22.04 -23.17 -20.53
N CYS A 333 20.79 -23.23 -20.15
CA CYS A 333 19.80 -22.25 -20.59
C CYS A 333 20.10 -20.87 -20.01
N ARG A 334 20.15 -19.82 -20.82
CA ARG A 334 20.45 -18.44 -20.40
C ARG A 334 19.43 -17.86 -19.40
N ARG A 335 18.19 -18.36 -19.45
CA ARG A 335 17.12 -17.84 -18.61
C ARG A 335 17.04 -18.54 -17.25
N CYS A 336 17.20 -19.87 -17.21
CA CYS A 336 16.97 -20.63 -15.98
C CYS A 336 18.18 -21.48 -15.55
N GLU A 337 19.29 -21.47 -16.32
CA GLU A 337 20.54 -22.21 -16.06
C GLU A 337 20.39 -23.74 -16.10
N GLY A 338 19.19 -24.23 -16.45
CA GLY A 338 18.97 -25.69 -16.57
C GLY A 338 19.72 -26.32 -17.73
N PRO A 339 20.09 -27.61 -17.62
CA PRO A 339 20.86 -28.31 -18.64
C PRO A 339 20.07 -28.46 -19.93
N VAL A 340 20.71 -28.13 -21.05
CA VAL A 340 20.12 -28.20 -22.40
C VAL A 340 21.13 -28.76 -23.39
N ALA A 341 20.63 -29.31 -24.50
CA ALA A 341 21.44 -29.84 -25.61
C ALA A 341 21.34 -28.92 -26.84
N GLU A 342 22.36 -28.96 -27.72
CA GLU A 342 22.36 -28.22 -28.98
C GLU A 342 21.18 -28.56 -29.90
N SER A 343 20.70 -29.80 -29.86
CA SER A 343 19.55 -30.25 -30.62
C SER A 343 18.22 -29.65 -30.18
N MET A 344 18.11 -29.07 -28.95
CA MET A 344 16.89 -28.55 -28.39
C MET A 344 16.53 -27.19 -29.02
N GLN A 345 15.27 -26.98 -29.38
CA GLN A 345 14.73 -25.71 -29.89
C GLN A 345 14.23 -24.84 -28.79
N ALA A 346 13.72 -25.43 -27.73
CA ALA A 346 13.25 -24.73 -26.54
C ALA A 346 13.84 -25.37 -25.28
N CYS A 347 13.99 -24.57 -24.23
CA CYS A 347 14.42 -25.08 -22.94
C CYS A 347 13.32 -25.93 -22.32
N PRO A 348 13.56 -27.20 -21.98
CA PRO A 348 12.54 -28.06 -21.42
C PRO A 348 12.11 -27.68 -20.01
N TRP A 349 12.89 -26.82 -19.33
CA TRP A 349 12.64 -26.39 -17.97
C TRP A 349 11.77 -25.13 -17.88
N CYS A 350 11.99 -24.14 -18.77
CA CYS A 350 11.33 -22.84 -18.70
C CYS A 350 10.67 -22.39 -20.01
N GLY A 351 10.69 -23.20 -21.06
CA GLY A 351 10.10 -22.90 -22.36
C GLY A 351 10.81 -21.80 -23.16
N PHE A 352 11.99 -21.33 -22.74
CA PHE A 352 12.74 -20.28 -23.45
C PHE A 352 13.21 -20.79 -24.82
N ASP A 353 13.04 -19.98 -25.86
CA ASP A 353 13.48 -20.31 -27.20
C ASP A 353 15.01 -20.23 -27.35
N ASN A 354 15.57 -21.05 -28.23
CA ASN A 354 17.00 -21.11 -28.54
C ASN A 354 17.90 -21.16 -27.29
N PRO A 355 17.76 -22.24 -26.48
CA PRO A 355 18.33 -22.30 -25.12
C PRO A 355 19.85 -22.51 -25.08
N ALA A 356 20.45 -23.07 -26.16
CA ALA A 356 21.87 -23.40 -26.22
C ALA A 356 22.64 -22.39 -27.09
N ARG A 357 23.89 -22.04 -26.73
CA ARG A 357 24.81 -21.22 -27.54
C ARG A 357 26.19 -21.82 -27.62
N GLY A 358 26.84 -21.54 -28.74
CA GLY A 358 27.98 -22.24 -29.28
C GLY A 358 29.34 -22.11 -28.58
N SER A 359 29.51 -21.30 -27.51
CA SER A 359 30.84 -21.14 -26.88
C SER A 359 31.39 -22.40 -26.19
N GLU A 360 30.53 -23.42 -25.95
CA GLU A 360 30.91 -24.70 -25.31
C GLU A 360 30.59 -25.91 -26.18
N SER A 361 30.41 -25.71 -27.47
CA SER A 361 30.15 -26.82 -28.39
C SER A 361 31.35 -27.75 -28.51
N THR A 362 31.08 -29.07 -28.59
CA THR A 362 32.12 -30.04 -28.96
C THR A 362 32.37 -30.13 -30.47
N MET A 363 31.63 -29.31 -31.22
CA MET A 363 31.75 -29.26 -32.67
C MET A 363 32.73 -28.17 -33.09
N PRO A 364 33.49 -28.37 -34.17
CA PRO A 364 34.61 -27.50 -34.53
C PRO A 364 34.18 -26.09 -34.98
N SER A 365 32.95 -25.91 -35.43
CA SER A 365 32.44 -24.66 -35.96
C SER A 365 31.04 -24.34 -35.40
N SER A 366 30.57 -23.11 -35.55
CA SER A 366 29.23 -22.69 -35.15
C SER A 366 28.42 -22.15 -36.36
N CYS A 367 27.12 -22.41 -36.35
CA CYS A 367 26.21 -21.87 -37.37
C CYS A 367 26.04 -20.36 -37.17
N PRO A 368 26.28 -19.52 -38.19
CA PRO A 368 26.14 -18.05 -38.07
C PRO A 368 24.71 -17.60 -37.84
N ARG A 369 23.69 -18.44 -38.13
CA ARG A 369 22.29 -18.10 -37.95
C ARG A 369 21.76 -18.45 -36.55
N CYS A 370 22.12 -19.62 -36.00
CA CYS A 370 21.56 -20.11 -34.73
C CYS A 370 22.62 -20.32 -33.63
N GLU A 371 23.89 -20.02 -33.92
CA GLU A 371 25.04 -20.10 -33.01
C GLU A 371 25.30 -21.52 -32.44
N ARG A 372 24.61 -22.55 -32.94
CA ARG A 372 24.82 -23.94 -32.51
C ARG A 372 25.98 -24.58 -33.24
N GLY A 373 26.63 -25.52 -32.56
CA GLY A 373 27.76 -26.25 -33.11
C GLY A 373 27.41 -27.01 -34.37
N VAL A 374 28.28 -26.98 -35.33
CA VAL A 374 28.22 -27.70 -36.58
C VAL A 374 29.56 -28.34 -36.88
N LYS A 375 29.58 -29.44 -37.65
CA LYS A 375 30.79 -30.04 -38.15
C LYS A 375 31.22 -29.38 -39.43
N ASN A 376 32.54 -29.38 -39.70
CA ASN A 376 33.11 -28.78 -40.89
C ASN A 376 32.83 -29.60 -42.17
N ASP A 377 32.40 -30.85 -42.01
CA ASP A 377 31.98 -31.72 -43.11
C ASP A 377 30.47 -31.63 -43.44
N TRP A 378 29.74 -30.69 -42.81
CA TRP A 378 28.34 -30.49 -43.06
C TRP A 378 28.12 -29.27 -43.99
N ASP A 379 27.33 -29.47 -45.05
CA ASP A 379 26.96 -28.42 -46.00
C ASP A 379 25.91 -27.45 -45.41
N TYR A 380 25.05 -27.93 -44.47
CA TYR A 380 23.93 -27.17 -43.91
C TYR A 380 23.77 -27.42 -42.43
N CYS A 381 23.31 -26.40 -41.72
CA CYS A 381 22.98 -26.55 -40.29
C CYS A 381 21.78 -27.48 -40.06
N PRO A 382 21.93 -28.57 -39.33
CA PRO A 382 20.85 -29.52 -39.08
C PRO A 382 19.80 -29.02 -38.06
N TRP A 383 20.11 -27.92 -37.40
CA TRP A 383 19.27 -27.36 -36.33
C TRP A 383 18.28 -26.32 -36.83
N CYS A 384 18.72 -25.36 -37.66
CA CYS A 384 17.92 -24.22 -38.09
C CYS A 384 17.77 -24.07 -39.62
N TYR A 385 18.33 -24.96 -40.40
CA TYR A 385 18.37 -24.78 -41.85
C TYR A 385 19.09 -23.49 -42.26
N GLY A 386 20.24 -23.23 -41.62
CA GLY A 386 21.09 -22.06 -41.96
C GLY A 386 21.71 -22.13 -43.34
N PRO A 387 22.40 -21.08 -43.77
CA PRO A 387 23.07 -21.04 -45.09
C PRO A 387 24.04 -22.21 -45.25
N GLY A 388 24.28 -22.59 -46.52
CA GLY A 388 25.32 -23.55 -46.84
C GLY A 388 26.67 -23.10 -46.31
N PHE A 389 27.44 -24.01 -45.78
CA PHE A 389 28.82 -23.77 -45.37
C PHE A 389 29.74 -24.13 -46.53
N VAL A 390 30.77 -23.32 -46.70
CA VAL A 390 31.86 -23.65 -47.63
C VAL A 390 32.67 -24.77 -46.97
N GLU A 391 32.89 -25.87 -47.67
CA GLU A 391 33.66 -26.98 -47.17
C GLU A 391 35.14 -26.54 -47.04
N GLU A 392 35.59 -26.34 -45.82
CA GLU A 392 36.97 -26.00 -45.54
C GLU A 392 37.88 -27.24 -45.29
N ALA A 393 37.28 -28.42 -45.21
CA ALA A 393 38.03 -29.64 -44.90
C ALA A 393 37.54 -30.86 -45.67
N THR A 394 38.44 -31.47 -46.39
CA THR A 394 38.25 -32.79 -47.07
C THR A 394 38.15 -33.96 -46.06
N ARG A 395 38.26 -33.69 -44.75
CA ARG A 395 38.34 -34.70 -43.71
C ARG A 395 36.98 -35.01 -43.14
N SER A 396 36.47 -36.22 -43.30
CA SER A 396 35.29 -36.75 -42.67
C SER A 396 35.50 -36.82 -41.13
N TYR A 397 34.53 -36.31 -40.37
CA TYR A 397 34.56 -36.39 -38.89
C TYR A 397 33.63 -37.50 -38.41
N PRO A 398 34.13 -38.68 -38.08
CA PRO A 398 33.31 -39.77 -37.56
C PRO A 398 32.67 -39.34 -36.24
N ASP A 399 31.41 -39.73 -36.05
CA ASP A 399 30.68 -39.41 -34.83
C ASP A 399 29.85 -40.63 -34.39
N LYS A 400 30.12 -41.09 -33.18
CA LYS A 400 29.41 -42.23 -32.58
C LYS A 400 27.91 -41.96 -32.37
N ARG A 401 27.46 -40.70 -32.47
CA ARG A 401 26.06 -40.27 -32.35
C ARG A 401 25.24 -40.50 -33.63
N TYR A 402 25.87 -40.88 -34.76
CA TYR A 402 25.13 -41.21 -35.97
C TYR A 402 24.30 -42.48 -35.78
N LEU A 403 22.98 -42.33 -35.76
CA LEU A 403 22.03 -43.42 -35.48
C LEU A 403 21.05 -43.68 -36.62
N ALA A 404 21.02 -42.85 -37.64
CA ALA A 404 20.08 -42.98 -38.75
C ALA A 404 20.66 -42.47 -40.05
N ARG A 405 20.03 -42.83 -41.16
CA ARG A 405 20.33 -42.32 -42.50
C ARG A 405 19.20 -41.38 -42.98
N CYS A 406 19.56 -40.42 -43.82
CA CYS A 406 18.62 -39.54 -44.48
C CYS A 406 17.63 -40.38 -45.34
N SER A 407 16.35 -39.99 -45.29
CA SER A 407 15.30 -40.65 -46.09
C SER A 407 15.39 -40.34 -47.57
N ASN A 408 16.18 -39.36 -47.99
CA ASN A 408 16.44 -39.06 -49.38
C ASN A 408 17.36 -40.16 -49.97
N LYS A 409 16.84 -40.94 -50.86
CA LYS A 409 17.55 -42.05 -51.49
C LYS A 409 18.85 -41.63 -52.23
N ARG A 410 18.88 -40.38 -52.71
CA ARG A 410 20.06 -39.83 -53.40
C ARG A 410 21.17 -39.37 -52.47
N CYS A 411 20.80 -38.96 -51.23
CA CYS A 411 21.75 -38.44 -50.26
C CYS A 411 22.33 -39.54 -49.35
N ARG A 412 21.45 -40.31 -48.69
CA ARG A 412 21.81 -41.37 -47.70
C ARG A 412 22.75 -40.91 -46.57
N GLY A 413 22.93 -39.61 -46.38
CA GLY A 413 23.80 -39.02 -45.33
C GLY A 413 23.41 -39.49 -43.93
N GLN A 414 24.38 -39.56 -43.03
CA GLN A 414 24.18 -40.05 -41.66
C GLN A 414 23.60 -38.90 -40.77
N LEU A 415 22.68 -39.22 -39.88
CA LEU A 415 21.97 -38.29 -39.03
C LEU A 415 22.24 -38.58 -37.54
N ILE A 416 22.50 -37.56 -36.80
CA ILE A 416 22.49 -37.56 -35.32
C ILE A 416 21.04 -37.45 -34.85
N SER A 417 20.71 -38.05 -33.72
CA SER A 417 19.38 -37.95 -33.12
C SER A 417 18.93 -36.52 -32.95
N PHE A 418 17.65 -36.28 -33.17
CA PHE A 418 16.99 -34.98 -33.01
C PHE A 418 17.41 -33.90 -34.02
N MET A 419 18.15 -34.25 -35.10
CA MET A 419 18.33 -33.38 -36.26
C MET A 419 16.98 -33.07 -36.91
N ARG A 420 16.73 -31.83 -37.28
CA ARG A 420 15.55 -31.37 -38.01
C ARG A 420 15.73 -31.40 -39.51
N TYR A 421 16.94 -31.18 -39.95
CA TYR A 421 17.31 -31.13 -41.36
C TYR A 421 18.53 -32.02 -41.58
N CYS A 422 18.61 -32.61 -42.77
CA CYS A 422 19.78 -33.34 -43.17
C CYS A 422 20.94 -32.36 -43.45
N PRO A 423 22.13 -32.53 -42.84
CA PRO A 423 23.22 -31.59 -43.01
C PRO A 423 23.85 -31.62 -44.39
N TRP A 424 23.59 -32.62 -45.22
CA TRP A 424 24.16 -32.72 -46.57
C TRP A 424 23.15 -32.34 -47.68
N CYS A 425 21.87 -32.60 -47.54
CA CYS A 425 20.87 -32.28 -48.57
C CYS A 425 19.75 -31.36 -48.11
N ARG A 426 19.87 -30.80 -46.95
CA ARG A 426 18.92 -29.87 -46.31
C ARG A 426 17.45 -30.35 -46.21
N MET A 427 17.15 -31.59 -46.60
CA MET A 427 15.81 -32.11 -46.51
C MET A 427 15.35 -32.19 -45.05
N LYS A 428 14.11 -31.77 -44.78
CA LYS A 428 13.52 -31.87 -43.44
C LYS A 428 13.41 -33.34 -43.05
N VAL A 429 13.91 -33.67 -41.86
CA VAL A 429 13.81 -35.01 -41.29
C VAL A 429 12.38 -35.25 -40.82
N ARG A 430 11.66 -36.16 -41.52
CA ARG A 430 10.25 -36.47 -41.18
C ARG A 430 10.11 -37.56 -40.11
N ARG A 431 11.23 -38.13 -39.66
CA ARG A 431 11.24 -39.17 -38.65
C ARG A 431 10.91 -38.62 -37.27
N ALA A 432 9.99 -39.29 -36.54
CA ALA A 432 9.81 -39.06 -35.13
C ALA A 432 10.97 -39.68 -34.34
N TRP A 433 11.80 -38.81 -33.73
CA TRP A 433 12.94 -39.27 -32.93
C TRP A 433 12.46 -39.83 -31.58
N LYS A 434 12.93 -41.03 -31.22
CA LYS A 434 12.72 -41.58 -29.86
C LYS A 434 13.83 -41.11 -28.93
N LEU A 435 13.51 -40.85 -27.67
CA LEU A 435 14.48 -40.57 -26.62
C LEU A 435 14.80 -41.88 -25.90
N PRO A 436 15.99 -42.46 -26.09
CA PRO A 436 16.40 -43.68 -25.37
C PRO A 436 16.30 -43.44 -23.86
N GLY A 437 15.73 -44.40 -23.13
CA GLY A 437 15.48 -44.28 -21.70
C GLY A 437 14.15 -43.61 -21.33
N SER A 438 13.36 -43.16 -22.33
CA SER A 438 12.00 -42.67 -22.08
C SER A 438 10.96 -43.41 -22.96
N ARG A 439 9.80 -43.69 -22.37
CA ARG A 439 8.63 -44.29 -23.08
C ARG A 439 7.67 -43.22 -23.60
N HIS A 440 7.90 -41.94 -23.32
CA HIS A 440 6.97 -40.87 -23.60
C HIS A 440 7.33 -40.08 -24.87
N SER A 441 6.28 -39.65 -25.59
CA SER A 441 6.39 -38.79 -26.77
C SER A 441 5.53 -37.56 -26.61
N CYS A 442 5.96 -36.44 -27.20
CA CYS A 442 5.17 -35.21 -27.24
C CYS A 442 3.93 -35.41 -28.11
N LYS A 443 2.75 -35.02 -27.61
CA LYS A 443 1.48 -35.15 -28.34
C LYS A 443 1.44 -34.27 -29.60
N ALA A 444 2.12 -33.09 -29.59
CA ALA A 444 2.10 -32.18 -30.71
C ALA A 444 3.09 -32.53 -31.82
N CYS A 445 4.36 -32.90 -31.50
CA CYS A 445 5.37 -33.15 -32.54
C CYS A 445 5.75 -34.65 -32.69
N GLY A 446 5.28 -35.53 -31.81
CA GLY A 446 5.55 -36.96 -31.83
C GLY A 446 6.96 -37.38 -31.36
N TRP A 447 7.85 -36.43 -31.05
CA TRP A 447 9.21 -36.75 -30.65
C TRP A 447 9.31 -37.13 -29.17
N GLY A 448 10.28 -38.01 -28.85
CA GLY A 448 10.51 -38.48 -27.49
C GLY A 448 10.83 -37.37 -26.51
N ILE A 449 10.23 -37.40 -25.31
CA ILE A 449 10.41 -36.45 -24.26
C ILE A 449 10.69 -37.12 -22.92
N ALA A 450 11.42 -36.46 -22.03
CA ALA A 450 11.62 -36.88 -20.64
C ALA A 450 10.50 -36.31 -19.77
N ARG A 451 9.29 -36.91 -19.83
CA ARG A 451 8.07 -36.43 -19.19
C ARG A 451 8.23 -36.18 -17.67
N GLU A 452 9.02 -36.98 -17.00
CA GLU A 452 9.26 -36.93 -15.56
C GLU A 452 10.03 -35.66 -15.13
N PHE A 453 10.76 -35.05 -16.09
CA PHE A 453 11.66 -33.95 -15.84
C PHE A 453 11.21 -32.65 -16.52
N TRP A 454 10.58 -32.74 -17.68
CA TRP A 454 10.35 -31.59 -18.57
C TRP A 454 8.98 -30.93 -18.37
N ASN A 455 8.99 -29.64 -18.21
CA ASN A 455 7.77 -28.85 -18.21
C ASN A 455 7.32 -28.46 -19.63
N PHE A 456 8.27 -28.41 -20.58
CA PHE A 456 8.04 -28.06 -21.97
C PHE A 456 8.71 -29.07 -22.90
N CYS A 457 8.10 -29.30 -24.04
CA CYS A 457 8.75 -30.11 -25.09
C CYS A 457 9.96 -29.34 -25.63
N ALA A 458 11.15 -29.96 -25.55
CA ALA A 458 12.39 -29.39 -26.05
C ALA A 458 12.40 -29.14 -27.57
N TRP A 459 11.47 -29.78 -28.31
CA TRP A 459 11.44 -29.82 -29.77
C TRP A 459 10.42 -28.86 -30.41
N CYS A 460 9.25 -28.67 -29.79
CA CYS A 460 8.18 -27.80 -30.31
C CYS A 460 7.64 -26.78 -29.29
N ARG A 461 8.19 -26.74 -28.06
CA ARG A 461 7.83 -25.84 -26.96
C ARG A 461 6.48 -26.12 -26.31
N GLU A 462 5.70 -27.05 -26.78
CA GLU A 462 4.41 -27.38 -26.17
C GLU A 462 4.58 -27.75 -24.68
N PRO A 463 3.71 -27.26 -23.77
CA PRO A 463 3.75 -27.68 -22.38
C PRO A 463 3.57 -29.18 -22.21
N VAL A 464 4.41 -29.78 -21.38
CA VAL A 464 4.30 -31.19 -21.01
C VAL A 464 3.36 -31.29 -19.81
N ARG A 465 2.15 -31.81 -20.03
CA ARG A 465 1.19 -32.03 -18.94
C ARG A 465 1.65 -33.23 -18.11
N HIS A 466 1.95 -32.96 -16.84
CA HIS A 466 2.12 -34.01 -15.84
C HIS A 466 0.71 -34.49 -15.46
N ALA A 467 0.41 -35.76 -15.70
CA ALA A 467 -0.85 -36.39 -15.25
C ALA A 467 -0.71 -36.73 -13.78
#